data_7c670aa21f117a9d8dae221cd6181960
#
_entry.id   7c670aa21f117a9d8dae221cd6181960
#
_cell.length_a   1.000
_cell.length_b   1.000
_cell.length_c   1.000
_cell.angle_alpha   90.00
_cell.angle_beta   90.00
_cell.angle_gamma   90.00
#
_symmetry.space_group_name_H-M   'P 1'
#
loop_
_entity.id
_entity.type
_entity.pdbx_description
1 polymer ?
#
loop_
_entity_poly.entity_id
_entity_poly.type
_entity_poly.pdbx_seq_one_letter_code
_entity_poly.pdbx_strand_id
1 'polypeptide(L)'
;TNTELILPSDITKINHYAFYNCTGLTSITIPDSVTSIADSAFYGCNGLTSIIVKDGNSKYHSSGNCLIETTTKTLVAGCKTSVIPSKGSVTSVGNYAFSGCSGLTSVTIPDSVTSIGDYAFYNCTRLTSVTIPNSVTRIGSSAFSGCSGLTSITIPDRVTSIGSFAFDDCTGLMSIYYTGDIAGWCGISGLNYLMSDSRTLYIDGKKVEGELIIPDSVTSIGDYAFWYCTGLTSVTIQNSVTSIGDYAFQSCLSLTSVTIGNSVTSIGDYAFQGCRSLTSVTIGNSVTSLGYYAFSRCAGLASVTIPDRVKIIGWGAFFGCNGLTSIVIQ
;
A
#
# COMPACT_ATOMS: atom_id res chain seq x y z
N THR A 1 -29.08 7.01 -23.68
CA THR A 1 -30.14 5.97 -23.60
C THR A 1 -29.73 5.01 -22.52
N ASN A 2 -30.56 4.92 -21.46
CA ASN A 2 -30.37 3.94 -20.39
C ASN A 2 -30.56 2.54 -20.98
N THR A 3 -29.53 1.69 -20.90
CA THR A 3 -29.60 0.32 -21.43
C THR A 3 -29.70 -0.65 -20.25
N GLU A 4 -30.87 -1.23 -20.10
CA GLU A 4 -31.07 -2.36 -19.21
C GLU A 4 -30.79 -3.66 -19.99
N LEU A 5 -29.99 -4.56 -19.41
CA LEU A 5 -29.67 -5.87 -19.97
C LEU A 5 -30.22 -6.98 -19.08
N ILE A 6 -31.15 -7.74 -19.62
CA ILE A 6 -31.62 -8.99 -19.01
C ILE A 6 -30.95 -10.14 -19.75
N LEU A 7 -30.10 -10.89 -19.08
CA LEU A 7 -29.43 -12.04 -19.70
C LEU A 7 -30.44 -13.20 -19.92
N PRO A 8 -30.30 -13.94 -21.05
CA PRO A 8 -31.10 -15.11 -21.32
C PRO A 8 -31.00 -16.19 -20.22
N SER A 9 -32.09 -16.93 -19.98
CA SER A 9 -32.18 -17.86 -18.89
C SER A 9 -31.38 -19.18 -19.05
N ASP A 10 -30.75 -19.36 -20.20
CA ASP A 10 -29.90 -20.52 -20.52
C ASP A 10 -28.38 -20.22 -20.39
N ILE A 11 -28.02 -18.96 -20.12
CA ILE A 11 -26.62 -18.60 -19.89
C ILE A 11 -26.15 -19.18 -18.55
N THR A 12 -25.04 -19.93 -18.58
CA THR A 12 -24.43 -20.54 -17.39
C THR A 12 -23.11 -19.89 -16.99
N LYS A 13 -22.45 -19.12 -17.88
CA LYS A 13 -21.14 -18.55 -17.65
C LYS A 13 -20.99 -17.16 -18.26
N ILE A 14 -20.38 -16.24 -17.50
CA ILE A 14 -19.95 -14.91 -17.93
C ILE A 14 -18.42 -14.86 -17.87
N ASN A 15 -17.76 -14.77 -19.02
CA ASN A 15 -16.30 -14.81 -19.12
C ASN A 15 -15.63 -13.47 -18.80
N HIS A 16 -14.29 -13.49 -18.72
CA HIS A 16 -13.48 -12.28 -18.57
C HIS A 16 -13.82 -11.27 -19.66
N TYR A 17 -13.95 -10.01 -19.25
CA TYR A 17 -14.22 -8.87 -20.13
C TYR A 17 -15.51 -8.97 -20.94
N ALA A 18 -16.47 -9.84 -20.57
CA ALA A 18 -17.71 -10.01 -21.32
C ALA A 18 -18.49 -8.71 -21.54
N PHE A 19 -18.43 -7.79 -20.56
CA PHE A 19 -19.05 -6.46 -20.63
C PHE A 19 -18.00 -5.33 -20.53
N TYR A 20 -16.76 -5.58 -20.97
CA TYR A 20 -15.68 -4.60 -20.90
C TYR A 20 -16.06 -3.26 -21.52
N ASN A 21 -15.95 -2.18 -20.74
CA ASN A 21 -16.27 -0.80 -21.16
C ASN A 21 -17.69 -0.61 -21.72
N CYS A 22 -18.66 -1.43 -21.30
CA CYS A 22 -20.07 -1.16 -21.63
C CYS A 22 -20.60 0.04 -20.86
N THR A 23 -20.10 1.25 -21.21
CA THR A 23 -20.36 2.50 -20.48
C THR A 23 -21.82 2.96 -20.52
N GLY A 24 -22.60 2.53 -21.51
CA GLY A 24 -24.02 2.78 -21.63
C GLY A 24 -24.92 1.84 -20.84
N LEU A 25 -24.36 0.72 -20.29
CA LEU A 25 -25.10 -0.24 -19.49
C LEU A 25 -25.43 0.36 -18.13
N THR A 26 -26.70 0.47 -17.80
CA THR A 26 -27.17 1.06 -16.54
C THR A 26 -27.67 0.03 -15.53
N SER A 27 -28.19 -1.10 -16.02
CA SER A 27 -28.70 -2.20 -15.19
C SER A 27 -28.39 -3.53 -15.84
N ILE A 28 -28.06 -4.55 -15.04
CA ILE A 28 -27.92 -5.93 -15.49
C ILE A 28 -28.70 -6.87 -14.59
N THR A 29 -29.46 -7.78 -15.22
CA THR A 29 -30.15 -8.88 -14.53
C THR A 29 -29.49 -10.21 -14.90
N ILE A 30 -28.95 -10.90 -13.90
CA ILE A 30 -28.24 -12.19 -13.99
C ILE A 30 -29.23 -13.30 -13.66
N PRO A 31 -29.48 -14.27 -14.55
CA PRO A 31 -30.43 -15.35 -14.29
C PRO A 31 -29.91 -16.37 -13.26
N ASP A 32 -30.82 -17.21 -12.80
CA ASP A 32 -30.56 -18.29 -11.85
C ASP A 32 -29.67 -19.41 -12.42
N SER A 33 -29.60 -19.54 -13.73
CA SER A 33 -28.75 -20.49 -14.46
C SER A 33 -27.25 -20.17 -14.41
N VAL A 34 -26.86 -18.93 -14.10
CA VAL A 34 -25.45 -18.54 -14.08
C VAL A 34 -24.72 -19.13 -12.87
N THR A 35 -23.71 -19.97 -13.15
CA THR A 35 -22.89 -20.64 -12.14
C THR A 35 -21.43 -20.17 -12.11
N SER A 36 -21.01 -19.36 -13.08
CA SER A 36 -19.63 -18.83 -13.14
C SER A 36 -19.61 -17.43 -13.73
N ILE A 37 -18.96 -16.51 -13.01
CA ILE A 37 -18.69 -15.13 -13.44
C ILE A 37 -17.20 -14.85 -13.21
N ALA A 38 -16.50 -14.47 -14.26
CA ALA A 38 -15.09 -14.19 -14.18
C ALA A 38 -14.82 -12.80 -13.57
N ASP A 39 -13.69 -12.63 -12.89
CA ASP A 39 -13.33 -11.43 -12.12
C ASP A 39 -13.41 -10.20 -13.00
N SER A 40 -13.00 -9.96 -14.08
CA SER A 40 -13.03 -8.70 -14.86
C SER A 40 -14.28 -8.54 -15.76
N ALA A 41 -15.32 -9.36 -15.55
CA ALA A 41 -16.48 -9.38 -16.45
C ALA A 41 -17.13 -8.01 -16.68
N PHE A 42 -17.14 -7.14 -15.67
CA PHE A 42 -17.80 -5.82 -15.68
C PHE A 42 -16.82 -4.65 -15.66
N TYR A 43 -15.53 -4.89 -15.98
CA TYR A 43 -14.52 -3.83 -15.96
C TYR A 43 -14.92 -2.62 -16.83
N GLY A 44 -14.89 -1.43 -16.23
CA GLY A 44 -15.18 -0.19 -16.95
C GLY A 44 -16.65 0.06 -17.28
N CYS A 45 -17.61 -0.67 -16.69
CA CYS A 45 -19.05 -0.43 -16.84
C CYS A 45 -19.49 0.82 -16.05
N ASN A 46 -18.98 2.01 -16.41
CA ASN A 46 -19.16 3.26 -15.66
C ASN A 46 -20.62 3.74 -15.57
N GLY A 47 -21.47 3.30 -16.50
CA GLY A 47 -22.90 3.59 -16.49
C GLY A 47 -23.68 2.82 -15.44
N LEU A 48 -23.14 1.68 -14.97
CA LEU A 48 -23.87 0.72 -14.14
C LEU A 48 -24.28 1.32 -12.79
N THR A 49 -25.56 1.16 -12.48
CA THR A 49 -26.20 1.64 -11.24
C THR A 49 -26.95 0.52 -10.53
N SER A 50 -27.21 -0.61 -11.20
CA SER A 50 -27.98 -1.71 -10.64
C SER A 50 -27.43 -3.05 -11.10
N ILE A 51 -27.25 -3.97 -10.16
CA ILE A 51 -26.91 -5.38 -10.40
C ILE A 51 -27.96 -6.22 -9.69
N ILE A 52 -28.69 -7.01 -10.47
CA ILE A 52 -29.77 -7.86 -9.98
C ILE A 52 -29.43 -9.32 -10.29
N VAL A 53 -29.53 -10.17 -9.31
CA VAL A 53 -29.47 -11.63 -9.48
C VAL A 53 -30.87 -12.17 -9.22
N LYS A 54 -31.40 -12.96 -10.16
CA LYS A 54 -32.73 -13.57 -10.02
C LYS A 54 -32.78 -14.56 -8.85
N ASP A 55 -33.94 -14.62 -8.19
CA ASP A 55 -34.20 -15.60 -7.16
C ASP A 55 -34.01 -17.03 -7.72
N GLY A 56 -33.50 -17.92 -6.89
CA GLY A 56 -33.16 -19.28 -7.29
C GLY A 56 -31.71 -19.50 -7.73
N ASN A 57 -30.94 -18.45 -7.99
CA ASN A 57 -29.51 -18.62 -8.26
C ASN A 57 -28.80 -19.17 -7.00
N SER A 58 -28.23 -20.38 -7.11
CA SER A 58 -27.57 -21.07 -6.00
C SER A 58 -26.18 -20.61 -5.71
N LYS A 59 -25.55 -19.89 -6.66
CA LYS A 59 -24.14 -19.47 -6.61
C LYS A 59 -23.97 -18.02 -6.22
N TYR A 60 -24.83 -17.15 -6.71
CA TYR A 60 -24.74 -15.70 -6.56
C TYR A 60 -26.02 -15.10 -5.99
N HIS A 61 -25.89 -13.99 -5.32
CA HIS A 61 -27.01 -13.11 -4.97
C HIS A 61 -26.60 -11.65 -5.13
N SER A 62 -27.55 -10.74 -5.19
CA SER A 62 -27.31 -9.32 -5.18
C SER A 62 -27.81 -8.68 -3.90
N SER A 63 -27.03 -7.75 -3.34
CA SER A 63 -27.42 -6.96 -2.19
C SER A 63 -26.68 -5.63 -2.23
N GLY A 64 -27.40 -4.52 -2.01
CA GLY A 64 -26.84 -3.17 -2.07
C GLY A 64 -26.19 -2.83 -3.41
N ASN A 65 -26.74 -3.29 -4.52
CA ASN A 65 -26.16 -3.18 -5.87
C ASN A 65 -24.77 -3.83 -6.01
N CYS A 66 -24.47 -4.81 -5.17
CA CYS A 66 -23.27 -5.64 -5.23
C CYS A 66 -23.63 -7.03 -5.70
N LEU A 67 -22.85 -7.63 -6.60
CA LEU A 67 -22.86 -9.04 -6.94
C LEU A 67 -21.99 -9.80 -5.97
N ILE A 68 -22.55 -10.76 -5.26
CA ILE A 68 -21.86 -11.49 -4.19
C ILE A 68 -21.93 -12.99 -4.49
N GLU A 69 -20.79 -13.67 -4.40
CA GLU A 69 -20.74 -15.11 -4.39
C GLU A 69 -21.17 -15.63 -3.00
N THR A 70 -22.24 -16.42 -2.97
CA THR A 70 -22.94 -16.78 -1.73
C THR A 70 -22.09 -17.63 -0.78
N THR A 71 -21.35 -18.59 -1.32
CA THR A 71 -20.57 -19.54 -0.51
C THR A 71 -19.31 -18.92 0.07
N THR A 72 -18.54 -18.21 -0.75
CA THR A 72 -17.27 -17.58 -0.34
C THR A 72 -17.49 -16.24 0.32
N LYS A 73 -18.68 -15.65 0.19
CA LYS A 73 -19.00 -14.29 0.62
C LYS A 73 -18.09 -13.23 -0.01
N THR A 74 -17.67 -13.48 -1.24
CA THR A 74 -16.83 -12.59 -2.00
C THR A 74 -17.67 -11.61 -2.80
N LEU A 75 -17.41 -10.33 -2.67
CA LEU A 75 -17.96 -9.29 -3.55
C LEU A 75 -17.28 -9.40 -4.91
N VAL A 76 -18.01 -9.91 -5.92
CA VAL A 76 -17.48 -10.18 -7.27
C VAL A 76 -17.52 -8.93 -8.14
N ALA A 77 -18.58 -8.15 -8.05
CA ALA A 77 -18.71 -6.89 -8.78
C ALA A 77 -19.57 -5.89 -8.03
N GLY A 78 -19.20 -4.63 -8.16
CA GLY A 78 -19.98 -3.50 -7.70
C GLY A 78 -20.14 -2.44 -8.80
N CYS A 79 -20.88 -1.40 -8.50
CA CYS A 79 -21.12 -0.27 -9.40
C CYS A 79 -21.05 1.06 -8.63
N LYS A 80 -21.22 2.19 -9.31
CA LYS A 80 -21.09 3.53 -8.68
C LYS A 80 -22.11 3.84 -7.57
N THR A 81 -23.19 3.06 -7.48
CA THR A 81 -24.24 3.20 -6.44
C THR A 81 -24.18 2.08 -5.40
N SER A 82 -23.17 1.23 -5.44
CA SER A 82 -23.07 0.09 -4.52
C SER A 82 -22.88 0.54 -3.08
N VAL A 83 -23.60 -0.13 -2.18
CA VAL A 83 -23.41 -0.09 -0.74
C VAL A 83 -23.05 -1.50 -0.28
N ILE A 84 -21.80 -1.71 0.14
CA ILE A 84 -21.34 -3.05 0.56
C ILE A 84 -22.10 -3.47 1.82
N PRO A 85 -22.79 -4.63 1.82
CA PRO A 85 -23.59 -5.06 2.95
C PRO A 85 -22.75 -5.32 4.20
N SER A 86 -23.20 -4.79 5.37
CA SER A 86 -22.42 -4.77 6.62
C SER A 86 -22.65 -5.99 7.55
N LYS A 87 -23.67 -6.81 7.31
CA LYS A 87 -24.07 -7.87 8.24
C LYS A 87 -23.32 -9.21 8.04
N GLY A 88 -22.03 -9.19 7.68
CA GLY A 88 -21.22 -10.41 7.50
C GLY A 88 -21.56 -11.22 6.24
N SER A 89 -22.31 -10.65 5.32
CA SER A 89 -22.62 -11.23 4.00
C SER A 89 -21.46 -11.07 3.01
N VAL A 90 -20.49 -10.18 3.29
CA VAL A 90 -19.26 -9.99 2.53
C VAL A 90 -18.07 -10.12 3.46
N THR A 91 -17.12 -11.01 3.14
CA THR A 91 -15.89 -11.23 3.89
C THR A 91 -14.63 -10.86 3.10
N SER A 92 -14.76 -10.68 1.78
CA SER A 92 -13.68 -10.19 0.92
C SER A 92 -14.22 -9.32 -0.21
N VAL A 93 -13.48 -8.28 -0.58
CA VAL A 93 -13.66 -7.59 -1.86
C VAL A 93 -12.82 -8.34 -2.88
N GLY A 94 -13.47 -8.90 -3.90
CA GLY A 94 -12.83 -9.74 -4.92
C GLY A 94 -11.95 -8.94 -5.88
N ASN A 95 -11.21 -9.67 -6.69
CA ASN A 95 -10.39 -9.07 -7.75
C ASN A 95 -11.29 -8.32 -8.74
N TYR A 96 -10.83 -7.14 -9.19
CA TYR A 96 -11.54 -6.27 -10.13
C TYR A 96 -12.95 -5.82 -9.70
N ALA A 97 -13.36 -6.01 -8.45
CA ALA A 97 -14.74 -5.84 -8.01
C ALA A 97 -15.36 -4.48 -8.36
N PHE A 98 -14.60 -3.37 -8.29
CA PHE A 98 -15.01 -2.02 -8.71
C PHE A 98 -14.10 -1.46 -9.79
N SER A 99 -13.35 -2.30 -10.48
CA SER A 99 -12.34 -1.85 -11.44
C SER A 99 -12.95 -1.02 -12.57
N GLY A 100 -12.42 0.17 -12.79
CA GLY A 100 -12.93 1.13 -13.77
C GLY A 100 -14.24 1.81 -13.37
N CYS A 101 -14.73 1.69 -12.13
CA CYS A 101 -15.91 2.42 -11.66
C CYS A 101 -15.58 3.91 -11.45
N SER A 102 -15.32 4.65 -12.53
CA SER A 102 -14.93 6.07 -12.49
C SER A 102 -16.02 6.99 -11.92
N GLY A 103 -17.24 6.51 -11.74
CA GLY A 103 -18.33 7.22 -11.07
C GLY A 103 -18.43 7.01 -9.56
N LEU A 104 -17.65 6.07 -9.00
CA LEU A 104 -17.62 5.81 -7.56
C LEU A 104 -16.85 6.93 -6.84
N THR A 105 -17.51 7.62 -5.91
CA THR A 105 -16.91 8.78 -5.20
C THR A 105 -16.44 8.42 -3.79
N SER A 106 -17.11 7.46 -3.15
CA SER A 106 -16.75 6.98 -1.82
C SER A 106 -17.17 5.53 -1.64
N VAL A 107 -16.48 4.79 -0.79
CA VAL A 107 -16.86 3.44 -0.39
C VAL A 107 -16.50 3.19 1.07
N THR A 108 -17.43 2.58 1.79
CA THR A 108 -17.19 2.07 3.15
C THR A 108 -17.10 0.56 3.07
N ILE A 109 -15.95 0.01 3.40
CA ILE A 109 -15.73 -1.43 3.49
C ILE A 109 -16.12 -1.87 4.90
N PRO A 110 -17.04 -2.83 5.08
CA PRO A 110 -17.53 -3.22 6.41
C PRO A 110 -16.51 -4.07 7.18
N ASP A 111 -16.65 -4.10 8.51
CA ASP A 111 -15.76 -4.82 9.45
C ASP A 111 -15.71 -6.34 9.26
N SER A 112 -16.62 -6.92 8.47
CA SER A 112 -16.56 -8.32 8.09
C SER A 112 -15.52 -8.66 7.02
N VAL A 113 -15.00 -7.63 6.31
CA VAL A 113 -14.04 -7.82 5.21
C VAL A 113 -12.63 -7.92 5.76
N THR A 114 -11.92 -8.98 5.38
CA THR A 114 -10.55 -9.27 5.83
C THR A 114 -9.49 -9.03 4.75
N SER A 115 -9.91 -8.91 3.49
CA SER A 115 -8.97 -8.67 2.37
C SER A 115 -9.60 -7.87 1.25
N ILE A 116 -8.75 -7.08 0.58
CA ILE A 116 -9.06 -6.36 -0.66
C ILE A 116 -8.25 -7.02 -1.77
N GLY A 117 -8.94 -7.50 -2.81
CA GLY A 117 -8.36 -8.25 -3.93
C GLY A 117 -7.55 -7.39 -4.89
N ASP A 118 -6.90 -8.06 -5.83
CA ASP A 118 -6.10 -7.40 -6.85
C ASP A 118 -7.01 -6.58 -7.79
N TYR A 119 -6.56 -5.37 -8.14
CA TYR A 119 -7.31 -4.43 -9.01
C TYR A 119 -8.71 -4.07 -8.49
N ALA A 120 -9.03 -4.29 -7.22
CA ALA A 120 -10.39 -4.15 -6.69
C ALA A 120 -11.02 -2.78 -6.97
N PHE A 121 -10.26 -1.69 -6.87
CA PHE A 121 -10.68 -0.30 -7.17
C PHE A 121 -9.81 0.35 -8.25
N TYR A 122 -9.21 -0.46 -9.13
CA TYR A 122 -8.34 0.05 -10.20
C TYR A 122 -9.07 1.09 -11.08
N ASN A 123 -8.43 2.23 -11.33
CA ASN A 123 -9.01 3.33 -12.12
C ASN A 123 -10.36 3.87 -11.60
N CYS A 124 -10.62 3.81 -10.29
CA CYS A 124 -11.71 4.56 -9.67
C CYS A 124 -11.31 6.04 -9.54
N THR A 125 -11.21 6.76 -10.67
CA THR A 125 -10.59 8.10 -10.76
C THR A 125 -11.28 9.17 -9.92
N ARG A 126 -12.57 9.01 -9.60
CA ARG A 126 -13.35 9.94 -8.75
C ARG A 126 -13.48 9.49 -7.30
N LEU A 127 -12.85 8.39 -6.92
CA LEU A 127 -12.85 7.93 -5.53
C LEU A 127 -12.04 8.92 -4.68
N THR A 128 -12.73 9.67 -3.82
CA THR A 128 -12.11 10.67 -2.93
C THR A 128 -11.94 10.16 -1.51
N SER A 129 -12.70 9.14 -1.13
CA SER A 129 -12.68 8.57 0.21
C SER A 129 -12.93 7.06 0.18
N VAL A 130 -12.11 6.33 0.92
CA VAL A 130 -12.31 4.91 1.23
C VAL A 130 -12.08 4.67 2.71
N THR A 131 -13.02 3.98 3.36
CA THR A 131 -12.84 3.51 4.74
C THR A 131 -12.46 2.05 4.70
N ILE A 132 -11.22 1.74 5.13
CA ILE A 132 -10.70 0.38 5.28
C ILE A 132 -10.82 -0.01 6.75
N PRO A 133 -11.54 -1.08 7.09
CA PRO A 133 -11.73 -1.48 8.49
C PRO A 133 -10.51 -2.20 9.07
N ASN A 134 -10.42 -2.25 10.40
CA ASN A 134 -9.33 -2.93 11.12
C ASN A 134 -9.29 -4.45 10.90
N SER A 135 -10.31 -5.05 10.32
CA SER A 135 -10.32 -6.45 9.94
C SER A 135 -9.44 -6.77 8.72
N VAL A 136 -9.12 -5.76 7.89
CA VAL A 136 -8.32 -5.96 6.68
C VAL A 136 -6.86 -6.19 7.03
N THR A 137 -6.30 -7.30 6.55
CA THR A 137 -4.89 -7.67 6.76
C THR A 137 -4.05 -7.55 5.50
N ARG A 138 -4.69 -7.53 4.32
CA ARG A 138 -4.03 -7.46 3.02
C ARG A 138 -4.75 -6.53 2.05
N ILE A 139 -3.96 -5.71 1.35
CA ILE A 139 -4.38 -4.92 0.20
C ILE A 139 -3.70 -5.53 -1.04
N GLY A 140 -4.49 -5.91 -2.05
CA GLY A 140 -4.02 -6.60 -3.24
C GLY A 140 -3.20 -5.74 -4.20
N SER A 141 -2.63 -6.39 -5.23
CA SER A 141 -1.86 -5.72 -6.26
C SER A 141 -2.75 -4.77 -7.07
N SER A 142 -2.25 -3.57 -7.36
CA SER A 142 -2.98 -2.51 -8.08
C SER A 142 -4.38 -2.21 -7.52
N ALA A 143 -4.64 -2.53 -6.25
CA ALA A 143 -5.99 -2.45 -5.68
C ALA A 143 -6.62 -1.06 -5.78
N PHE A 144 -5.83 0.01 -5.65
CA PHE A 144 -6.24 1.42 -5.78
C PHE A 144 -5.47 2.16 -6.86
N SER A 145 -4.73 1.45 -7.73
CA SER A 145 -3.95 2.11 -8.80
C SER A 145 -4.87 2.95 -9.70
N GLY A 146 -4.43 4.15 -10.02
CA GLY A 146 -5.22 5.12 -10.82
C GLY A 146 -6.37 5.80 -10.06
N CYS A 147 -6.47 5.66 -8.73
CA CYS A 147 -7.44 6.41 -7.92
C CYS A 147 -6.97 7.85 -7.72
N SER A 148 -6.92 8.64 -8.81
CA SER A 148 -6.36 10.00 -8.83
C SER A 148 -7.12 11.02 -7.97
N GLY A 149 -8.40 10.74 -7.65
CA GLY A 149 -9.20 11.56 -6.76
C GLY A 149 -8.91 11.37 -5.26
N LEU A 150 -8.21 10.29 -4.89
CA LEU A 150 -7.93 9.98 -3.48
C LEU A 150 -6.85 10.93 -2.95
N THR A 151 -7.18 11.71 -1.92
CA THR A 151 -6.25 12.70 -1.33
C THR A 151 -5.55 12.19 -0.07
N SER A 152 -6.15 11.23 0.61
CA SER A 152 -5.59 10.58 1.78
C SER A 152 -6.05 9.13 1.88
N ILE A 153 -5.26 8.32 2.56
CA ILE A 153 -5.60 6.94 2.88
C ILE A 153 -5.29 6.64 4.34
N THR A 154 -6.20 5.92 5.00
CA THR A 154 -5.95 5.36 6.33
C THR A 154 -5.67 3.86 6.18
N ILE A 155 -4.49 3.44 6.60
CA ILE A 155 -4.06 2.04 6.66
C ILE A 155 -4.26 1.54 8.08
N PRO A 156 -5.12 0.55 8.31
CA PRO A 156 -5.35 -0.03 9.64
C PRO A 156 -4.12 -0.77 10.20
N ASP A 157 -4.04 -0.85 11.52
CA ASP A 157 -2.94 -1.48 12.27
C ASP A 157 -2.75 -2.98 11.98
N ARG A 158 -3.79 -3.65 11.48
CA ARG A 158 -3.72 -5.08 11.12
C ARG A 158 -3.24 -5.35 9.70
N VAL A 159 -3.06 -4.34 8.87
CA VAL A 159 -2.51 -4.52 7.52
C VAL A 159 -1.03 -4.92 7.63
N THR A 160 -0.70 -6.09 7.11
CA THR A 160 0.67 -6.63 7.10
C THR A 160 1.29 -6.65 5.71
N SER A 161 0.49 -6.52 4.65
CA SER A 161 1.00 -6.52 3.29
C SER A 161 0.21 -5.63 2.34
N ILE A 162 0.96 -4.94 1.48
CA ILE A 162 0.45 -4.10 0.39
C ILE A 162 1.03 -4.68 -0.91
N GLY A 163 0.15 -5.02 -1.85
CA GLY A 163 0.52 -5.64 -3.12
C GLY A 163 1.21 -4.66 -4.07
N SER A 164 1.84 -5.22 -5.09
CA SER A 164 2.56 -4.44 -6.11
C SER A 164 1.66 -3.40 -6.76
N PHE A 165 2.17 -2.16 -6.90
CA PHE A 165 1.46 -1.05 -7.53
C PHE A 165 0.12 -0.68 -6.88
N ALA A 166 -0.11 -1.06 -5.61
CA ALA A 166 -1.42 -0.89 -4.96
C ALA A 166 -1.95 0.55 -4.99
N PHE A 167 -1.07 1.56 -4.92
CA PHE A 167 -1.41 2.99 -4.97
C PHE A 167 -0.66 3.73 -6.09
N ASP A 168 -0.28 3.01 -7.14
CA ASP A 168 0.35 3.61 -8.31
C ASP A 168 -0.62 4.56 -9.01
N ASP A 169 -0.12 5.62 -9.63
CA ASP A 169 -0.95 6.66 -10.29
C ASP A 169 -2.05 7.29 -9.40
N CYS A 170 -1.98 7.15 -8.07
CA CYS A 170 -2.80 7.92 -7.14
C CYS A 170 -2.24 9.36 -7.02
N THR A 171 -2.32 10.13 -8.11
CA THR A 171 -1.67 11.45 -8.22
C THR A 171 -2.19 12.50 -7.23
N GLY A 172 -3.40 12.31 -6.70
CA GLY A 172 -3.98 13.16 -5.65
C GLY A 172 -3.54 12.81 -4.23
N LEU A 173 -2.92 11.63 -4.02
CA LEU A 173 -2.64 11.13 -2.67
C LEU A 173 -1.48 11.87 -2.03
N MET A 174 -1.77 12.65 -0.99
CA MET A 174 -0.83 13.50 -0.25
C MET A 174 -0.55 13.00 1.17
N SER A 175 -1.48 12.27 1.78
CA SER A 175 -1.37 11.89 3.19
C SER A 175 -1.67 10.42 3.41
N ILE A 176 -0.80 9.75 4.16
CA ILE A 176 -0.93 8.37 4.60
C ILE A 176 -1.09 8.39 6.11
N TYR A 177 -2.17 7.84 6.62
CA TYR A 177 -2.44 7.68 8.05
C TYR A 177 -2.36 6.20 8.39
N TYR A 178 -1.44 5.83 9.26
CA TYR A 178 -1.37 4.49 9.84
C TYR A 178 -1.91 4.53 11.26
N THR A 179 -2.86 3.66 11.59
CA THR A 179 -3.53 3.68 12.89
C THR A 179 -2.78 2.93 13.99
N GLY A 180 -1.79 2.12 13.62
CA GLY A 180 -0.93 1.42 14.55
C GLY A 180 0.28 2.24 14.97
N ASP A 181 1.23 1.58 15.63
CA ASP A 181 2.49 2.14 16.11
C ASP A 181 3.64 1.98 15.09
N ILE A 182 4.81 2.49 15.46
CA ILE A 182 6.03 2.40 14.65
C ILE A 182 6.42 0.93 14.39
N ALA A 183 6.19 0.03 15.35
CA ALA A 183 6.56 -1.36 15.20
C ALA A 183 5.70 -2.06 14.14
N GLY A 184 4.40 -1.86 14.19
CA GLY A 184 3.48 -2.35 13.15
C GLY A 184 3.84 -1.80 11.77
N TRP A 185 4.11 -0.50 11.67
CA TRP A 185 4.51 0.14 10.40
C TRP A 185 5.76 -0.47 9.80
N CYS A 186 6.82 -0.65 10.61
CA CYS A 186 8.08 -1.24 10.16
C CYS A 186 7.93 -2.69 9.66
N GLY A 187 6.87 -3.39 10.08
CA GLY A 187 6.58 -4.78 9.69
C GLY A 187 5.75 -4.93 8.41
N ILE A 188 5.24 -3.83 7.82
CA ILE A 188 4.41 -3.92 6.60
C ILE A 188 5.30 -4.20 5.40
N SER A 189 4.97 -5.25 4.63
CA SER A 189 5.60 -5.51 3.33
C SER A 189 4.95 -4.68 2.21
N GLY A 190 5.75 -4.23 1.22
CA GLY A 190 5.25 -3.53 0.04
C GLY A 190 5.04 -2.02 0.23
N LEU A 191 5.69 -1.39 1.20
CA LEU A 191 5.59 0.05 1.43
C LEU A 191 6.10 0.89 0.24
N ASN A 192 6.97 0.35 -0.61
CA ASN A 192 7.42 0.97 -1.86
C ASN A 192 6.26 1.31 -2.81
N TYR A 193 5.14 0.64 -2.67
CA TYR A 193 3.95 0.89 -3.49
C TYR A 193 2.96 1.88 -2.84
N LEU A 194 3.24 2.29 -1.60
CA LEU A 194 2.45 3.26 -0.85
C LEU A 194 3.21 4.57 -0.66
N MET A 195 4.49 4.51 -0.30
CA MET A 195 5.32 5.70 -0.07
C MET A 195 5.71 6.37 -1.40
N SER A 196 5.80 7.70 -1.42
CA SER A 196 6.35 8.49 -2.54
C SER A 196 6.86 9.85 -2.04
N ASP A 197 7.55 10.59 -2.90
CA ASP A 197 8.14 11.89 -2.61
C ASP A 197 7.13 13.02 -2.31
N SER A 198 5.88 12.82 -2.68
CA SER A 198 4.79 13.80 -2.46
C SER A 198 3.90 13.47 -1.25
N ARG A 199 4.14 12.34 -0.58
CA ARG A 199 3.24 11.84 0.48
C ARG A 199 3.79 12.08 1.86
N THR A 200 2.94 12.55 2.77
CA THR A 200 3.26 12.74 4.19
C THR A 200 2.74 11.58 5.01
N LEU A 201 3.60 10.98 5.83
CA LEU A 201 3.28 9.86 6.71
C LEU A 201 2.86 10.35 8.09
N TYR A 202 1.76 9.80 8.60
CA TYR A 202 1.28 9.96 9.97
C TYR A 202 1.17 8.58 10.61
N ILE A 203 1.72 8.38 11.80
CA ILE A 203 1.61 7.15 12.61
C ILE A 203 0.96 7.54 13.95
N ASP A 204 -0.09 6.80 14.33
CA ASP A 204 -0.88 7.11 15.55
C ASP A 204 -1.29 8.58 15.63
N GLY A 205 -1.78 9.12 14.51
CA GLY A 205 -2.23 10.50 14.37
C GLY A 205 -1.13 11.56 14.40
N LYS A 206 0.15 11.18 14.56
CA LYS A 206 1.30 12.10 14.60
C LYS A 206 2.05 12.07 13.29
N LYS A 207 2.37 13.23 12.75
CA LYS A 207 3.25 13.36 11.59
C LYS A 207 4.63 12.82 11.92
N VAL A 208 5.20 12.07 10.98
CA VAL A 208 6.57 11.53 11.13
C VAL A 208 7.57 12.65 10.81
N GLU A 209 8.00 13.36 11.85
CA GLU A 209 8.95 14.46 11.79
C GLU A 209 9.72 14.62 13.10
N GLY A 210 10.79 15.42 13.11
CA GLY A 210 11.63 15.63 14.30
C GLY A 210 12.48 14.39 14.63
N GLU A 211 12.54 14.06 15.90
CA GLU A 211 13.26 12.90 16.39
C GLU A 211 12.41 11.62 16.26
N LEU A 212 12.97 10.59 15.63
CA LEU A 212 12.38 9.26 15.55
C LEU A 212 13.21 8.27 16.37
N ILE A 213 12.60 7.72 17.41
CA ILE A 213 13.16 6.60 18.18
C ILE A 213 12.45 5.33 17.76
N ILE A 214 13.18 4.39 17.17
CA ILE A 214 12.66 3.06 16.82
C ILE A 214 12.53 2.25 18.10
N PRO A 215 11.34 1.81 18.52
CA PRO A 215 11.14 1.16 19.80
C PRO A 215 11.76 -0.25 19.87
N ASP A 216 12.01 -0.75 21.08
CA ASP A 216 12.61 -2.07 21.33
C ASP A 216 11.73 -3.26 20.85
N SER A 217 10.46 -3.03 20.54
CA SER A 217 9.58 -4.02 19.90
C SER A 217 9.88 -4.27 18.42
N VAL A 218 10.67 -3.37 17.77
CA VAL A 218 11.05 -3.51 16.34
C VAL A 218 12.28 -4.39 16.23
N THR A 219 12.18 -5.48 15.47
CA THR A 219 13.32 -6.38 15.19
C THR A 219 13.93 -6.14 13.81
N SER A 220 13.19 -5.51 12.90
CA SER A 220 13.69 -5.10 11.58
C SER A 220 12.93 -3.87 11.10
N ILE A 221 13.60 -2.99 10.36
CA ILE A 221 12.97 -1.88 9.66
C ILE A 221 12.77 -2.33 8.22
N GLY A 222 11.51 -2.37 7.75
CA GLY A 222 11.17 -2.82 6.40
C GLY A 222 11.66 -1.86 5.31
N ASP A 223 11.64 -2.36 4.08
CA ASP A 223 12.00 -1.57 2.91
C ASP A 223 11.06 -0.37 2.76
N TYR A 224 11.62 0.80 2.41
CA TYR A 224 10.89 2.06 2.20
C TYR A 224 10.15 2.61 3.43
N ALA A 225 10.32 2.05 4.64
CA ALA A 225 9.50 2.38 5.80
C ALA A 225 9.39 3.89 6.10
N PHE A 226 10.44 4.65 5.94
CA PHE A 226 10.50 6.10 6.15
C PHE A 226 11.03 6.84 4.93
N TRP A 227 10.83 6.25 3.74
CA TRP A 227 11.23 6.87 2.50
C TRP A 227 10.60 8.26 2.35
N TYR A 228 11.45 9.26 2.03
CA TYR A 228 11.04 10.66 1.83
C TYR A 228 10.39 11.32 3.07
N CYS A 229 10.61 10.79 4.29
CA CYS A 229 10.19 11.47 5.53
C CYS A 229 11.08 12.70 5.77
N THR A 230 10.87 13.75 4.94
CA THR A 230 11.74 14.94 4.88
C THR A 230 11.74 15.77 6.15
N GLY A 231 10.76 15.57 7.05
CA GLY A 231 10.68 16.25 8.34
C GLY A 231 11.51 15.60 9.46
N LEU A 232 12.04 14.40 9.27
CA LEU A 232 12.90 13.76 10.27
C LEU A 232 14.20 14.50 10.44
N THR A 233 14.59 14.78 11.70
CA THR A 233 15.84 15.46 12.04
C THR A 233 16.87 14.55 12.69
N SER A 234 16.43 13.54 13.44
CA SER A 234 17.29 12.51 14.01
C SER A 234 16.61 11.15 14.06
N VAL A 235 17.37 10.08 13.96
CA VAL A 235 16.88 8.69 14.07
C VAL A 235 17.76 7.92 15.03
N THR A 236 17.12 7.29 16.04
CA THR A 236 17.78 6.36 16.96
C THR A 236 17.20 4.95 16.74
N ILE A 237 18.04 4.04 16.28
CA ILE A 237 17.70 2.62 16.06
C ILE A 237 18.25 1.83 17.23
N GLN A 238 17.33 1.18 17.97
CA GLN A 238 17.66 0.44 19.19
C GLN A 238 18.36 -0.90 18.91
N ASN A 239 18.89 -1.53 19.96
CA ASN A 239 19.61 -2.81 19.87
C ASN A 239 18.70 -4.03 19.58
N SER A 240 17.40 -3.89 19.58
CA SER A 240 16.45 -4.92 19.14
C SER A 240 16.46 -5.14 17.62
N VAL A 241 16.83 -4.08 16.86
CA VAL A 241 16.82 -4.11 15.39
C VAL A 241 18.04 -4.85 14.87
N THR A 242 17.83 -5.84 14.02
CA THR A 242 18.87 -6.67 13.40
C THR A 242 19.17 -6.28 11.94
N SER A 243 18.23 -5.63 11.25
CA SER A 243 18.41 -5.20 9.87
C SER A 243 17.65 -3.91 9.54
N ILE A 244 18.22 -3.15 8.63
CA ILE A 244 17.61 -1.97 8.02
C ILE A 244 17.41 -2.30 6.54
N GLY A 245 16.15 -2.23 6.07
CA GLY A 245 15.77 -2.58 4.72
C GLY A 245 16.23 -1.57 3.66
N ASP A 246 15.99 -1.93 2.41
CA ASP A 246 16.33 -1.11 1.25
C ASP A 246 15.50 0.17 1.25
N TYR A 247 16.13 1.29 0.90
CA TYR A 247 15.48 2.61 0.80
C TYR A 247 14.82 3.10 2.11
N ALA A 248 15.05 2.45 3.25
CA ALA A 248 14.28 2.67 4.50
C ALA A 248 14.21 4.15 4.93
N PHE A 249 15.28 4.93 4.78
CA PHE A 249 15.37 6.36 5.09
C PHE A 249 15.85 7.19 3.91
N GLN A 250 15.71 6.69 2.68
CA GLN A 250 16.15 7.43 1.51
C GLN A 250 15.46 8.79 1.44
N SER A 251 16.24 9.82 1.11
CA SER A 251 15.78 11.21 0.91
C SER A 251 15.09 11.83 2.14
N CYS A 252 15.46 11.43 3.36
CA CYS A 252 15.15 12.15 4.58
C CYS A 252 16.01 13.44 4.63
N LEU A 253 15.55 14.48 3.93
CA LEU A 253 16.37 15.65 3.60
C LEU A 253 16.82 16.46 4.81
N SER A 254 16.04 16.49 5.90
CA SER A 254 16.35 17.22 7.13
C SER A 254 17.12 16.39 8.15
N LEU A 255 17.37 15.10 7.86
CA LEU A 255 18.03 14.18 8.80
C LEU A 255 19.49 14.59 9.02
N THR A 256 19.83 14.98 10.26
CA THR A 256 21.16 15.47 10.64
C THR A 256 22.00 14.40 11.35
N SER A 257 21.36 13.48 12.05
CA SER A 257 22.04 12.44 12.82
C SER A 257 21.31 11.10 12.80
N VAL A 258 22.10 10.03 12.77
CA VAL A 258 21.59 8.65 12.87
C VAL A 258 22.47 7.86 13.85
N THR A 259 21.81 7.19 14.82
CA THR A 259 22.45 6.21 15.71
C THR A 259 21.93 4.83 15.36
N ILE A 260 22.80 3.93 14.94
CA ILE A 260 22.47 2.53 14.59
C ILE A 260 22.93 1.62 15.71
N GLY A 261 21.98 0.87 16.28
CA GLY A 261 22.21 -0.04 17.40
C GLY A 261 23.18 -1.20 17.09
N ASN A 262 23.78 -1.73 18.14
CA ASN A 262 24.83 -2.74 18.03
C ASN A 262 24.36 -4.13 17.55
N SER A 263 23.06 -4.40 17.46
CA SER A 263 22.54 -5.65 16.93
C SER A 263 22.29 -5.63 15.42
N VAL A 264 22.33 -4.46 14.78
CA VAL A 264 22.16 -4.34 13.33
C VAL A 264 23.34 -5.01 12.64
N THR A 265 23.04 -6.00 11.78
CA THR A 265 24.04 -6.76 11.03
C THR A 265 24.16 -6.31 9.57
N SER A 266 23.12 -5.71 9.02
CA SER A 266 23.09 -5.24 7.63
C SER A 266 22.34 -3.92 7.49
N ILE A 267 22.85 -3.08 6.60
CA ILE A 267 22.21 -1.84 6.15
C ILE A 267 21.92 -2.06 4.66
N GLY A 268 20.65 -1.97 4.28
CA GLY A 268 20.16 -2.26 2.94
C GLY A 268 20.63 -1.27 1.86
N ASP A 269 20.30 -1.59 0.63
CA ASP A 269 20.61 -0.77 -0.53
C ASP A 269 19.87 0.57 -0.43
N TYR A 270 20.57 1.66 -0.74
CA TYR A 270 20.02 3.02 -0.72
C TYR A 270 19.41 3.48 0.63
N ALA A 271 19.65 2.75 1.73
CA ALA A 271 18.94 2.93 3.00
C ALA A 271 18.94 4.40 3.51
N PHE A 272 20.03 5.15 3.35
CA PHE A 272 20.17 6.57 3.72
C PHE A 272 20.58 7.44 2.52
N GLN A 273 20.37 6.97 1.30
CA GLN A 273 20.73 7.74 0.12
C GLN A 273 20.03 9.12 0.13
N GLY A 274 20.77 10.16 -0.18
CA GLY A 274 20.22 11.51 -0.34
C GLY A 274 19.84 12.21 0.96
N CYS A 275 20.24 11.71 2.12
CA CYS A 275 20.14 12.41 3.40
C CYS A 275 21.16 13.55 3.44
N ARG A 276 20.87 14.63 2.69
CA ARG A 276 21.85 15.69 2.39
C ARG A 276 22.32 16.47 3.62
N SER A 277 21.49 16.56 4.65
CA SER A 277 21.79 17.23 5.91
C SER A 277 22.50 16.34 6.93
N LEU A 278 22.69 15.04 6.63
CA LEU A 278 23.31 14.10 7.56
C LEU A 278 24.77 14.51 7.82
N THR A 279 25.06 14.91 9.05
CA THR A 279 26.40 15.33 9.47
C THR A 279 27.11 14.28 10.30
N SER A 280 26.35 13.41 10.99
CA SER A 280 26.90 12.34 11.82
C SER A 280 26.11 11.04 11.68
N VAL A 281 26.83 9.94 11.63
CA VAL A 281 26.29 8.59 11.71
C VAL A 281 27.15 7.75 12.64
N THR A 282 26.49 7.08 13.61
CA THR A 282 27.12 6.05 14.43
C THR A 282 26.66 4.71 13.91
N ILE A 283 27.58 3.89 13.42
CA ILE A 283 27.30 2.55 12.90
C ILE A 283 27.62 1.53 14.01
N GLY A 284 26.63 0.69 14.34
CA GLY A 284 26.77 -0.32 15.37
C GLY A 284 27.82 -1.39 15.05
N ASN A 285 28.46 -1.92 16.10
CA ASN A 285 29.62 -2.80 15.97
C ASN A 285 29.33 -4.20 15.37
N SER A 286 28.05 -4.59 15.20
CA SER A 286 27.68 -5.87 14.56
C SER A 286 27.45 -5.76 13.04
N VAL A 287 27.53 -4.55 12.47
CA VAL A 287 27.32 -4.36 11.03
C VAL A 287 28.42 -5.08 10.25
N THR A 288 28.01 -5.97 9.35
CA THR A 288 28.91 -6.76 8.49
C THR A 288 28.89 -6.32 7.05
N SER A 289 27.81 -5.61 6.64
CA SER A 289 27.66 -5.14 5.25
C SER A 289 26.93 -3.81 5.19
N LEU A 290 27.40 -2.95 4.30
CA LEU A 290 26.73 -1.76 3.81
C LEU A 290 26.27 -2.03 2.39
N GLY A 291 24.98 -1.80 2.12
CA GLY A 291 24.36 -2.01 0.81
C GLY A 291 24.85 -1.05 -0.27
N TYR A 292 24.42 -1.29 -1.50
CA TYR A 292 24.71 -0.43 -2.64
C TYR A 292 24.15 0.97 -2.37
N TYR A 293 24.96 2.00 -2.56
CA TYR A 293 24.58 3.40 -2.35
C TYR A 293 23.99 3.74 -0.96
N ALA A 294 24.24 2.93 0.07
CA ALA A 294 23.59 3.04 1.38
C ALA A 294 23.62 4.46 1.97
N PHE A 295 24.74 5.21 1.84
CA PHE A 295 24.91 6.60 2.27
C PHE A 295 25.23 7.54 1.12
N SER A 296 24.93 7.16 -0.12
CA SER A 296 25.31 8.02 -1.25
C SER A 296 24.59 9.37 -1.18
N ARG A 297 25.25 10.43 -1.67
CA ARG A 297 24.74 11.81 -1.66
C ARG A 297 24.39 12.38 -0.27
N CYS A 298 24.96 11.82 0.81
CA CYS A 298 24.96 12.43 2.14
C CYS A 298 26.00 13.56 2.16
N ALA A 299 25.69 14.69 1.51
CA ALA A 299 26.64 15.75 1.23
C ALA A 299 27.16 16.45 2.51
N GLY A 300 26.38 16.44 3.59
CA GLY A 300 26.75 17.01 4.89
C GLY A 300 27.67 16.13 5.73
N LEU A 301 27.85 14.85 5.38
CA LEU A 301 28.61 13.89 6.18
C LEU A 301 30.11 14.19 6.09
N ALA A 302 30.68 14.65 7.22
CA ALA A 302 32.09 15.07 7.27
C ALA A 302 33.04 13.92 7.63
N SER A 303 32.56 12.96 8.42
CA SER A 303 33.33 11.79 8.83
C SER A 303 32.42 10.59 9.06
N VAL A 304 32.96 9.40 8.90
CA VAL A 304 32.29 8.13 9.24
C VAL A 304 33.30 7.17 9.85
N THR A 305 32.85 6.46 10.89
CA THR A 305 33.60 5.35 11.47
C THR A 305 33.00 4.04 10.98
N ILE A 306 33.80 3.23 10.30
CA ILE A 306 33.44 1.90 9.81
C ILE A 306 33.89 0.87 10.85
N PRO A 307 32.98 0.12 11.47
CA PRO A 307 33.33 -0.94 12.45
C PRO A 307 34.19 -2.05 11.81
N ASP A 308 35.04 -2.69 12.62
CA ASP A 308 35.97 -3.76 12.21
C ASP A 308 35.29 -4.99 11.61
N ARG A 309 34.02 -5.21 11.96
CA ARG A 309 33.22 -6.32 11.42
C ARG A 309 32.69 -6.12 10.01
N VAL A 310 32.76 -4.91 9.45
CA VAL A 310 32.29 -4.63 8.09
C VAL A 310 33.20 -5.35 7.09
N LYS A 311 32.64 -6.33 6.38
CA LYS A 311 33.33 -7.12 5.34
C LYS A 311 32.97 -6.67 3.94
N ILE A 312 31.82 -6.04 3.76
CA ILE A 312 31.30 -5.64 2.46
C ILE A 312 30.87 -4.17 2.54
N ILE A 313 31.43 -3.36 1.67
CA ILE A 313 30.96 -1.98 1.38
C ILE A 313 30.45 -2.04 -0.05
N GLY A 314 29.12 -1.91 -0.23
CA GLY A 314 28.46 -1.96 -1.52
C GLY A 314 28.93 -0.86 -2.47
N TRP A 315 28.72 -1.10 -3.75
CA TRP A 315 29.11 -0.15 -4.78
C TRP A 315 28.45 1.22 -4.56
N GLY A 316 29.26 2.28 -4.60
CA GLY A 316 28.76 3.64 -4.40
C GLY A 316 28.23 3.93 -3.00
N ALA A 317 28.53 3.12 -1.97
CA ALA A 317 27.99 3.31 -0.61
C ALA A 317 28.14 4.76 -0.09
N PHE A 318 29.24 5.45 -0.42
CA PHE A 318 29.50 6.85 -0.07
C PHE A 318 29.63 7.76 -1.30
N PHE A 319 29.08 7.33 -2.45
CA PHE A 319 29.15 8.14 -3.70
C PHE A 319 28.49 9.51 -3.50
N GLY A 320 29.20 10.58 -3.85
CA GLY A 320 28.67 11.94 -3.76
C GLY A 320 28.57 12.51 -2.33
N CYS A 321 29.23 11.89 -1.34
CA CYS A 321 29.41 12.46 -0.01
C CYS A 321 30.51 13.54 -0.06
N ASN A 322 30.18 14.68 -0.68
CA ASN A 322 31.19 15.73 -0.98
C ASN A 322 31.79 16.39 0.26
N GLY A 323 31.10 16.28 1.41
CA GLY A 323 31.59 16.76 2.71
C GLY A 323 32.59 15.82 3.40
N LEU A 324 32.69 14.54 2.92
CA LEU A 324 33.44 13.50 3.61
C LEU A 324 34.95 13.71 3.48
N THR A 325 35.58 14.09 4.57
CA THR A 325 37.02 14.33 4.65
C THR A 325 37.78 13.26 5.43
N SER A 326 37.06 12.42 6.20
CA SER A 326 37.67 11.38 7.03
C SER A 326 36.81 10.11 7.04
N ILE A 327 37.47 8.99 6.81
CA ILE A 327 36.91 7.63 7.05
C ILE A 327 37.84 6.95 8.04
N VAL A 328 37.30 6.56 9.19
CA VAL A 328 38.03 5.80 10.22
C VAL A 328 37.56 4.36 10.15
N ILE A 329 38.51 3.41 10.13
CA ILE A 329 38.24 1.97 10.23
C ILE A 329 38.73 1.54 11.60
N GLN A 330 37.83 0.93 12.38
CA GLN A 330 38.17 0.39 13.72
C GLN A 330 38.56 -1.07 13.61
#